data_dccb751485637784befcaf90d53fcde4
#
_entry.id   dccb751485637784befcaf90d53fcde4
#
_cell.length_a   1.000
_cell.length_b   1.000
_cell.length_c   1.000
_cell.angle_alpha   90.00
_cell.angle_beta   90.00
_cell.angle_gamma   90.00
#
_symmetry.space_group_name_H-M   'P 1'
#
loop_
_entity.id
_entity.type
_entity.pdbx_description
1 polymer ?
#
loop_
_entity_poly.entity_id
_entity_poly.type
_entity_poly.pdbx_seq_one_letter_code
_entity_poly.pdbx_strand_id
1 'polypeptide(L)'
;MLHAFHSNWTRPFFARNPDGEYAVEPFELLTTALSALAWRRENGPIRMICDTKARRYYDALGLTFLWDGGVHPLLDAVPEDVNPMAFWAAGKLYALSAMPSPCVMIDTDFICWKPLAPLVDGLDAAAIHREDIMPDIYPGPDAFRQTYGFDFALLDWSVRPLNTALCYFGSDSFRRYYTDRAIRFIRCSPGADDVLTYMVFAEQRLLAMCAARKKARVAALSDLAALFGGEQQGYFTHVWGFKQQMRDEP
;
A
#
# COMPACT_ATOMS: atom_id res chain seq x y z
N MET A 1 -16.92 -9.62 9.11
CA MET A 1 -16.93 -8.55 8.09
C MET A 1 -15.65 -7.74 8.25
N LEU A 2 -14.88 -7.54 7.19
CA LEU A 2 -13.61 -6.82 7.23
C LEU A 2 -13.77 -5.45 6.58
N HIS A 3 -13.19 -4.42 7.20
CA HIS A 3 -13.14 -3.08 6.65
C HIS A 3 -11.86 -2.89 5.85
N ALA A 4 -11.97 -2.46 4.59
CA ALA A 4 -10.82 -2.12 3.78
C ALA A 4 -10.73 -0.63 3.47
N PHE A 5 -9.58 -0.25 2.92
CA PHE A 5 -9.41 1.05 2.31
C PHE A 5 -8.49 1.00 1.09
N HIS A 6 -8.83 1.81 0.11
CA HIS A 6 -7.92 2.29 -0.92
C HIS A 6 -7.29 3.61 -0.48
N SER A 7 -6.14 3.94 -1.03
CA SER A 7 -5.54 5.26 -0.82
C SER A 7 -5.19 5.92 -2.14
N ASN A 8 -5.39 7.24 -2.22
CA ASN A 8 -4.98 8.04 -3.37
C ASN A 8 -4.44 9.40 -2.90
N TRP A 9 -3.14 9.59 -3.10
CA TRP A 9 -2.41 10.79 -2.75
C TRP A 9 -1.87 11.46 -4.02
N THR A 10 -2.38 12.64 -4.37
CA THR A 10 -2.09 13.29 -5.66
C THR A 10 -0.75 13.99 -5.73
N ARG A 11 -0.08 14.26 -4.62
CA ARG A 11 1.21 14.98 -4.63
C ARG A 11 2.28 14.33 -5.49
N PRO A 12 2.43 12.98 -5.58
CA PRO A 12 3.36 12.36 -6.52
C PRO A 12 3.05 12.68 -7.99
N PHE A 13 1.77 12.79 -8.36
CA PHE A 13 1.39 13.21 -9.70
C PHE A 13 1.85 14.64 -9.99
N PHE A 14 1.53 15.59 -9.11
CA PHE A 14 1.90 16.99 -9.30
C PHE A 14 3.41 17.24 -9.19
N ALA A 15 4.15 16.42 -8.44
CA ALA A 15 5.60 16.50 -8.40
C ALA A 15 6.23 16.13 -9.76
N ARG A 16 5.59 15.24 -10.53
CA ARG A 16 6.02 14.87 -11.90
C ARG A 16 5.45 15.79 -12.97
N ASN A 17 4.27 16.36 -12.72
CA ASN A 17 3.50 17.16 -13.66
C ASN A 17 3.01 18.45 -12.96
N PRO A 18 3.90 19.44 -12.71
CA PRO A 18 3.55 20.63 -11.90
C PRO A 18 2.37 21.42 -12.46
N ASP A 19 2.27 21.53 -13.77
CA ASP A 19 1.23 22.28 -14.50
C ASP A 19 0.12 21.36 -15.03
N GLY A 20 0.16 20.06 -14.69
CA GLY A 20 -0.79 19.07 -15.20
C GLY A 20 -2.13 19.13 -14.50
N GLU A 21 -3.17 18.73 -15.20
CA GLU A 21 -4.47 18.42 -14.60
C GLU A 21 -4.47 16.99 -14.07
N TYR A 22 -4.93 16.80 -12.82
CA TYR A 22 -4.94 15.47 -12.21
C TYR A 22 -5.93 14.56 -12.93
N ALA A 23 -5.43 13.45 -13.43
CA ALA A 23 -6.23 12.40 -14.05
C ALA A 23 -5.65 11.02 -13.71
N VAL A 24 -6.52 10.04 -13.64
CA VAL A 24 -6.19 8.61 -13.53
C VAL A 24 -6.49 7.96 -14.87
N GLU A 25 -5.61 7.09 -15.34
CA GLU A 25 -5.80 6.38 -16.61
C GLU A 25 -7.12 5.60 -16.61
N PRO A 26 -7.84 5.53 -17.74
CA PRO A 26 -9.16 4.86 -17.80
C PRO A 26 -9.13 3.42 -17.29
N PHE A 27 -8.12 2.62 -17.65
CA PHE A 27 -8.02 1.26 -17.18
C PHE A 27 -7.76 1.18 -15.66
N GLU A 28 -7.03 2.14 -15.07
CA GLU A 28 -6.81 2.21 -13.62
C GLU A 28 -8.09 2.61 -12.88
N LEU A 29 -8.96 3.44 -13.48
CA LEU A 29 -10.30 3.71 -12.93
C LEU A 29 -11.18 2.45 -12.96
N LEU A 30 -11.13 1.68 -14.05
CA LEU A 30 -11.88 0.42 -14.16
C LEU A 30 -11.38 -0.62 -13.14
N THR A 31 -10.07 -0.78 -12.98
CA THR A 31 -9.51 -1.70 -11.97
C THR A 31 -9.84 -1.24 -10.56
N THR A 32 -9.81 0.06 -10.28
CA THR A 32 -10.21 0.64 -8.99
C THR A 32 -11.68 0.34 -8.68
N ALA A 33 -12.58 0.54 -9.68
CA ALA A 33 -14.00 0.24 -9.53
C ALA A 33 -14.21 -1.25 -9.25
N LEU A 34 -13.56 -2.11 -10.03
CA LEU A 34 -13.66 -3.56 -9.89
C LEU A 34 -13.14 -4.02 -8.53
N SER A 35 -11.99 -3.50 -8.07
CA SER A 35 -11.43 -3.77 -6.75
C SER A 35 -12.41 -3.41 -5.62
N ALA A 36 -12.97 -2.20 -5.66
CA ALA A 36 -13.91 -1.74 -4.64
C ALA A 36 -15.21 -2.59 -4.63
N LEU A 37 -15.79 -2.84 -5.80
CA LEU A 37 -17.05 -3.60 -5.91
C LEU A 37 -16.88 -5.08 -5.53
N ALA A 38 -15.78 -5.72 -5.95
CA ALA A 38 -15.47 -7.09 -5.54
C ALA A 38 -15.28 -7.20 -4.03
N TRP A 39 -14.52 -6.25 -3.43
CA TRP A 39 -14.35 -6.22 -1.98
C TRP A 39 -15.68 -6.09 -1.25
N ARG A 40 -16.52 -5.13 -1.63
CA ARG A 40 -17.84 -4.89 -1.01
C ARG A 40 -18.74 -6.11 -1.08
N ARG A 41 -18.72 -6.82 -2.20
CA ARG A 41 -19.53 -8.02 -2.38
C ARG A 41 -19.10 -9.16 -1.46
N GLU A 42 -17.81 -9.37 -1.27
CA GLU A 42 -17.27 -10.56 -0.63
C GLU A 42 -16.84 -10.35 0.84
N ASN A 43 -16.45 -9.13 1.22
CA ASN A 43 -15.75 -8.90 2.48
C ASN A 43 -16.42 -7.88 3.40
N GLY A 44 -16.93 -6.79 2.87
CA GLY A 44 -17.57 -5.73 3.65
C GLY A 44 -17.23 -4.32 3.17
N PRO A 45 -17.40 -3.31 4.03
CA PRO A 45 -17.22 -1.93 3.62
C PRO A 45 -15.78 -1.61 3.19
N ILE A 46 -15.67 -0.72 2.20
CA ILE A 46 -14.40 -0.16 1.75
C ILE A 46 -14.47 1.37 1.73
N ARG A 47 -13.35 2.02 2.07
CA ARG A 47 -13.20 3.48 2.06
C ARG A 47 -12.16 3.90 1.03
N MET A 48 -12.27 5.15 0.57
CA MET A 48 -11.16 5.85 -0.07
C MET A 48 -10.56 6.83 0.94
N ILE A 49 -9.28 6.69 1.23
CA ILE A 49 -8.49 7.66 1.99
C ILE A 49 -7.64 8.43 1.00
N CYS A 50 -7.89 9.71 0.84
CA CYS A 50 -7.24 10.51 -0.21
C CYS A 50 -6.90 11.92 0.29
N ASP A 51 -6.38 12.77 -0.58
CA ASP A 51 -6.33 14.22 -0.38
C ASP A 51 -7.57 14.90 -1.02
N THR A 52 -7.75 16.18 -0.74
CA THR A 52 -8.88 16.97 -1.25
C THR A 52 -8.91 17.02 -2.78
N LYS A 53 -7.76 17.01 -3.47
CA LYS A 53 -7.72 17.04 -4.94
C LYS A 53 -8.24 15.73 -5.53
N ALA A 54 -7.81 14.59 -5.02
CA ALA A 54 -8.33 13.29 -5.45
C ALA A 54 -9.83 13.15 -5.14
N ARG A 55 -10.29 13.61 -3.96
CA ARG A 55 -11.72 13.63 -3.64
C ARG A 55 -12.53 14.38 -4.68
N ARG A 56 -12.14 15.62 -5.01
CA ARG A 56 -12.84 16.44 -6.03
C ARG A 56 -12.85 15.75 -7.39
N TYR A 57 -11.77 15.07 -7.76
CA TYR A 57 -11.68 14.30 -9.00
C TYR A 57 -12.71 13.17 -9.04
N TYR A 58 -12.80 12.34 -7.98
CA TYR A 58 -13.79 11.27 -7.93
C TYR A 58 -15.22 11.78 -7.80
N ASP A 59 -15.45 12.91 -7.11
CA ASP A 59 -16.75 13.58 -7.04
C ASP A 59 -17.20 14.04 -8.45
N ALA A 60 -16.30 14.67 -9.21
CA ALA A 60 -16.57 15.14 -10.58
C ALA A 60 -16.90 14.00 -11.56
N LEU A 61 -16.29 12.83 -11.37
CA LEU A 61 -16.60 11.63 -12.16
C LEU A 61 -17.85 10.87 -11.67
N GLY A 62 -18.45 11.28 -10.56
CA GLY A 62 -19.58 10.57 -9.96
C GLY A 62 -19.23 9.18 -9.40
N LEU A 63 -17.96 8.94 -9.06
CA LEU A 63 -17.46 7.62 -8.67
C LEU A 63 -17.41 7.38 -7.15
N THR A 64 -17.80 8.34 -6.32
CA THR A 64 -17.72 8.21 -4.85
C THR A 64 -18.59 7.09 -4.28
N PHE A 65 -19.63 6.64 -5.00
CA PHE A 65 -20.49 5.51 -4.63
C PHE A 65 -19.73 4.18 -4.54
N LEU A 66 -18.55 4.07 -5.17
CA LEU A 66 -17.71 2.88 -5.12
C LEU A 66 -17.28 2.53 -3.69
N TRP A 67 -17.14 3.55 -2.86
CA TRP A 67 -16.66 3.42 -1.47
C TRP A 67 -17.83 3.66 -0.50
N ASP A 68 -18.52 2.60 -0.13
CA ASP A 68 -19.66 2.65 0.81
C ASP A 68 -19.24 3.03 2.25
N GLY A 69 -17.97 2.90 2.58
CA GLY A 69 -17.37 3.45 3.80
C GLY A 69 -17.01 4.94 3.70
N GLY A 70 -17.26 5.59 2.55
CA GLY A 70 -17.01 7.01 2.30
C GLY A 70 -15.64 7.33 1.69
N VAL A 71 -15.52 8.59 1.23
CA VAL A 71 -14.30 9.18 0.70
C VAL A 71 -13.79 10.26 1.66
N HIS A 72 -12.61 10.05 2.24
CA HIS A 72 -12.08 10.84 3.36
C HIS A 72 -10.77 11.54 2.97
N PRO A 73 -10.72 12.89 2.96
CA PRO A 73 -9.53 13.64 2.55
C PRO A 73 -8.48 13.76 3.69
N LEU A 74 -8.12 12.63 4.29
CA LEU A 74 -7.18 12.59 5.43
C LEU A 74 -5.73 12.80 4.99
N LEU A 75 -5.39 12.62 3.69
CA LEU A 75 -4.03 12.76 3.20
C LEU A 75 -3.59 14.22 3.00
N ASP A 76 -4.49 15.19 3.17
CA ASP A 76 -4.11 16.60 3.30
C ASP A 76 -3.20 16.86 4.51
N ALA A 77 -3.29 15.97 5.53
CA ALA A 77 -2.45 16.04 6.73
C ALA A 77 -1.03 15.46 6.53
N VAL A 78 -0.71 14.89 5.37
CA VAL A 78 0.67 14.45 5.08
C VAL A 78 1.59 15.66 5.06
N PRO A 79 2.66 15.69 5.90
CA PRO A 79 3.53 16.85 5.99
C PRO A 79 4.13 17.26 4.65
N GLU A 80 4.34 18.57 4.46
CA GLU A 80 4.86 19.11 3.19
C GLU A 80 6.31 18.70 2.92
N ASP A 81 7.09 18.43 3.96
CA ASP A 81 8.47 17.98 3.90
C ASP A 81 8.65 16.51 3.46
N VAL A 82 7.56 15.76 3.30
CA VAL A 82 7.61 14.40 2.71
C VAL A 82 7.83 14.51 1.20
N ASN A 83 9.01 14.05 0.73
CA ASN A 83 9.34 14.05 -0.70
C ASN A 83 8.42 13.09 -1.47
N PRO A 84 7.50 13.59 -2.32
CA PRO A 84 6.53 12.74 -3.01
C PRO A 84 7.13 11.94 -4.16
N MET A 85 8.35 12.25 -4.61
CA MET A 85 9.03 11.47 -5.64
C MET A 85 9.66 10.21 -5.05
N ALA A 86 10.41 10.35 -3.96
CA ALA A 86 11.03 9.21 -3.28
C ALA A 86 10.01 8.36 -2.51
N PHE A 87 8.95 8.99 -1.97
CA PHE A 87 7.94 8.34 -1.14
C PHE A 87 6.55 8.39 -1.78
N TRP A 88 6.46 8.00 -3.05
CA TRP A 88 5.23 8.09 -3.85
C TRP A 88 4.03 7.30 -3.27
N ALA A 89 4.26 6.25 -2.50
CA ALA A 89 3.21 5.49 -1.80
C ALA A 89 3.07 5.88 -0.31
N ALA A 90 3.71 6.97 0.17
CA ALA A 90 3.59 7.39 1.57
C ALA A 90 2.13 7.59 2.01
N GLY A 91 1.26 8.03 1.10
CA GLY A 91 -0.17 8.15 1.35
C GLY A 91 -0.80 6.88 1.92
N LYS A 92 -0.36 5.68 1.49
CA LYS A 92 -0.83 4.39 2.04
C LYS A 92 -0.49 4.25 3.53
N LEU A 93 0.72 4.64 3.92
CA LEU A 93 1.19 4.52 5.31
C LEU A 93 0.51 5.53 6.23
N TYR A 94 0.31 6.76 5.76
CA TYR A 94 -0.47 7.76 6.50
C TYR A 94 -1.95 7.37 6.60
N ALA A 95 -2.54 6.84 5.53
CA ALA A 95 -3.90 6.29 5.56
C ALA A 95 -4.00 5.16 6.58
N LEU A 96 -3.07 4.18 6.53
CA LEU A 96 -3.04 3.06 7.47
C LEU A 96 -2.89 3.51 8.93
N SER A 97 -2.11 4.57 9.19
CA SER A 97 -1.94 5.11 10.55
C SER A 97 -3.25 5.65 11.14
N ALA A 98 -4.14 6.14 10.29
CA ALA A 98 -5.44 6.69 10.68
C ALA A 98 -6.55 5.63 10.81
N MET A 99 -6.32 4.39 10.35
CA MET A 99 -7.33 3.34 10.38
C MET A 99 -7.28 2.54 11.70
N PRO A 100 -8.42 2.16 12.30
CA PRO A 100 -8.45 1.19 13.38
C PRO A 100 -8.24 -0.23 12.85
N SER A 101 -7.67 -1.14 13.68
CA SER A 101 -7.66 -2.57 13.40
C SER A 101 -8.94 -3.25 13.95
N PRO A 102 -9.43 -4.35 13.32
CA PRO A 102 -8.87 -4.95 12.11
C PRO A 102 -9.18 -4.14 10.85
N CYS A 103 -8.20 -4.01 9.94
CA CYS A 103 -8.40 -3.34 8.66
C CYS A 103 -7.56 -3.99 7.55
N VAL A 104 -7.94 -3.70 6.30
CA VAL A 104 -7.21 -4.17 5.12
C VAL A 104 -6.85 -2.99 4.24
N MET A 105 -5.57 -2.85 3.96
CA MET A 105 -5.03 -1.93 2.96
C MET A 105 -4.98 -2.66 1.62
N ILE A 106 -5.55 -2.08 0.57
CA ILE A 106 -5.62 -2.69 -0.77
C ILE A 106 -5.19 -1.66 -1.80
N ASP A 107 -4.33 -2.04 -2.73
CA ASP A 107 -4.01 -1.24 -3.91
C ASP A 107 -5.20 -1.18 -4.86
N THR A 108 -5.36 -0.07 -5.55
CA THR A 108 -6.48 0.15 -6.48
C THR A 108 -6.46 -0.78 -7.69
N ASP A 109 -5.34 -1.43 -7.95
CA ASP A 109 -5.14 -2.42 -9.01
C ASP A 109 -5.08 -3.86 -8.49
N PHE A 110 -5.51 -4.09 -7.24
CA PHE A 110 -5.59 -5.41 -6.62
C PHE A 110 -7.04 -5.80 -6.36
N ILE A 111 -7.45 -6.99 -6.83
CA ILE A 111 -8.83 -7.46 -6.73
C ILE A 111 -8.87 -8.72 -5.87
N CYS A 112 -9.69 -8.71 -4.83
CA CYS A 112 -9.97 -9.84 -3.95
C CYS A 112 -11.36 -10.41 -4.31
N TRP A 113 -11.38 -11.60 -4.94
CA TRP A 113 -12.60 -12.21 -5.49
C TRP A 113 -13.41 -13.03 -4.49
N LYS A 114 -12.83 -13.34 -3.33
CA LYS A 114 -13.43 -14.23 -2.32
C LYS A 114 -13.28 -13.66 -0.91
N PRO A 115 -14.02 -14.20 0.07
CA PRO A 115 -13.89 -13.81 1.47
C PRO A 115 -12.46 -13.98 1.99
N LEU A 116 -11.89 -12.91 2.55
CA LEU A 116 -10.54 -12.90 3.13
C LEU A 116 -10.53 -13.42 4.58
N ALA A 117 -11.63 -13.24 5.32
CA ALA A 117 -11.69 -13.52 6.75
C ALA A 117 -11.16 -14.91 7.15
N PRO A 118 -11.48 -16.02 6.42
CA PRO A 118 -10.96 -17.34 6.78
C PRO A 118 -9.44 -17.48 6.69
N LEU A 119 -8.79 -16.66 5.85
CA LEU A 119 -7.33 -16.71 5.63
C LEU A 119 -6.54 -15.92 6.66
N VAL A 120 -7.20 -14.98 7.38
CA VAL A 120 -6.52 -14.05 8.29
C VAL A 120 -6.91 -14.23 9.75
N ASP A 121 -7.71 -15.24 10.05
CA ASP A 121 -8.17 -15.51 11.41
C ASP A 121 -6.99 -15.75 12.36
N GLY A 122 -7.02 -15.09 13.50
CA GLY A 122 -5.99 -15.19 14.53
C GLY A 122 -4.62 -14.59 14.15
N LEU A 123 -4.46 -13.94 13.00
CA LEU A 123 -3.21 -13.29 12.58
C LEU A 123 -3.12 -11.85 13.11
N ASP A 124 -1.89 -11.41 13.40
CA ASP A 124 -1.60 -10.00 13.72
C ASP A 124 -1.53 -9.16 12.43
N ALA A 125 -1.02 -9.76 11.34
CA ALA A 125 -1.06 -9.19 9.99
C ALA A 125 -0.98 -10.28 8.91
N ALA A 126 -1.34 -9.94 7.68
CA ALA A 126 -1.06 -10.75 6.50
C ALA A 126 -0.74 -9.84 5.31
N ALA A 127 0.08 -10.33 4.39
CA ALA A 127 0.41 -9.65 3.13
C ALA A 127 0.23 -10.61 1.97
N ILE A 128 0.18 -10.09 0.73
CA ILE A 128 -0.17 -10.97 -0.40
C ILE A 128 0.91 -12.04 -0.66
N HIS A 129 2.19 -11.68 -0.70
CA HIS A 129 3.29 -12.64 -0.83
C HIS A 129 4.60 -12.09 -0.23
N ARG A 130 5.62 -12.95 -0.15
CA ARG A 130 6.99 -12.53 0.18
C ARG A 130 7.77 -12.27 -1.10
N GLU A 131 8.58 -11.21 -1.06
CA GLU A 131 9.55 -10.91 -2.11
C GLU A 131 10.90 -11.55 -1.83
N ASP A 132 11.68 -11.81 -2.85
CA ASP A 132 13.10 -12.15 -2.69
C ASP A 132 13.92 -10.88 -2.40
N ILE A 133 15.02 -11.05 -1.67
CA ILE A 133 15.93 -9.94 -1.37
C ILE A 133 16.82 -9.70 -2.59
N MET A 134 16.32 -8.91 -3.52
CA MET A 134 17.09 -8.44 -4.68
C MET A 134 17.83 -7.14 -4.30
N PRO A 135 19.18 -7.10 -4.34
CA PRO A 135 19.97 -5.94 -3.85
C PRO A 135 19.59 -4.62 -4.49
N ASP A 136 19.19 -4.62 -5.76
CA ASP A 136 18.80 -3.41 -6.51
C ASP A 136 17.45 -2.83 -6.06
N ILE A 137 16.59 -3.66 -5.42
CA ILE A 137 15.27 -3.25 -4.93
C ILE A 137 15.27 -3.13 -3.41
N TYR A 138 15.92 -4.09 -2.75
CA TYR A 138 15.99 -4.20 -1.28
C TYR A 138 17.44 -4.18 -0.78
N PRO A 139 18.16 -3.07 -0.97
CA PRO A 139 19.56 -2.96 -0.56
C PRO A 139 19.72 -3.04 0.96
N GLY A 140 20.98 -3.17 1.38
CA GLY A 140 21.35 -3.08 2.80
C GLY A 140 21.28 -1.66 3.37
N PRO A 141 21.58 -1.49 4.67
CA PRO A 141 21.44 -0.20 5.37
C PRO A 141 22.33 0.91 4.77
N ASP A 142 23.46 0.57 4.17
CA ASP A 142 24.41 1.53 3.60
C ASP A 142 23.87 2.30 2.40
N ALA A 143 22.78 1.83 1.79
CA ALA A 143 22.11 2.52 0.68
C ALA A 143 21.31 3.75 1.15
N PHE A 144 20.91 3.80 2.42
CA PHE A 144 20.04 4.87 2.95
C PHE A 144 20.85 6.06 3.49
N ARG A 145 21.73 6.61 2.64
CA ARG A 145 22.69 7.67 3.02
C ARG A 145 22.03 9.00 3.37
N GLN A 146 20.79 9.23 2.89
CA GLN A 146 20.01 10.44 3.16
C GLN A 146 19.05 10.28 4.34
N THR A 147 19.23 9.21 5.15
CA THR A 147 18.42 8.95 6.33
C THR A 147 19.20 9.30 7.59
N TYR A 148 18.67 10.22 8.39
CA TYR A 148 19.33 10.73 9.59
C TYR A 148 18.50 10.47 10.85
N GLY A 149 19.11 9.87 11.87
CA GLY A 149 18.43 9.63 13.16
C GLY A 149 17.41 8.51 13.15
N PHE A 150 17.45 7.62 12.16
CA PHE A 150 16.70 6.37 12.14
C PHE A 150 17.62 5.22 12.57
N ASP A 151 17.15 4.41 13.51
CA ASP A 151 17.94 3.28 14.04
C ASP A 151 17.69 2.01 13.21
N PHE A 152 18.70 1.65 12.42
CA PHE A 152 18.75 0.42 11.62
C PHE A 152 19.29 -0.78 12.39
N ALA A 153 20.01 -0.58 13.52
CA ALA A 153 20.72 -1.65 14.23
C ALA A 153 19.78 -2.72 14.82
N LEU A 154 18.52 -2.34 15.05
CA LEU A 154 17.50 -3.23 15.61
C LEU A 154 16.72 -4.01 14.56
N LEU A 155 17.09 -3.92 13.28
CA LEU A 155 16.38 -4.56 12.18
C LEU A 155 17.12 -5.83 11.72
N ASP A 156 16.36 -6.89 11.47
CA ASP A 156 16.89 -8.12 10.90
C ASP A 156 16.84 -8.04 9.36
N TRP A 157 18.00 -7.83 8.78
CA TRP A 157 18.17 -7.66 7.33
C TRP A 157 18.07 -8.97 6.54
N SER A 158 18.03 -10.12 7.20
CA SER A 158 17.81 -11.42 6.56
C SER A 158 16.35 -11.72 6.26
N VAL A 159 15.42 -10.95 6.86
CA VAL A 159 13.99 -11.17 6.68
C VAL A 159 13.57 -10.75 5.27
N ARG A 160 12.85 -11.65 4.57
CA ARG A 160 12.29 -11.38 3.25
C ARG A 160 11.17 -10.34 3.33
N PRO A 161 11.14 -9.34 2.40
CA PRO A 161 10.09 -8.33 2.33
C PRO A 161 8.70 -8.95 2.15
N LEU A 162 7.66 -8.17 2.48
CA LEU A 162 6.26 -8.52 2.29
C LEU A 162 5.65 -7.56 1.27
N ASN A 163 5.11 -8.08 0.17
CA ASN A 163 4.39 -7.26 -0.79
C ASN A 163 3.06 -6.79 -0.20
N THR A 164 2.80 -5.50 -0.30
CA THR A 164 1.72 -4.80 0.38
C THR A 164 0.56 -4.39 -0.52
N ALA A 165 0.46 -4.95 -1.72
CA ALA A 165 -0.68 -4.70 -2.61
C ALA A 165 -2.02 -5.08 -1.98
N LEU A 166 -2.03 -6.10 -1.12
CA LEU A 166 -3.07 -6.38 -0.15
C LEU A 166 -2.40 -6.69 1.20
N CYS A 167 -2.80 -5.96 2.25
CA CYS A 167 -2.23 -6.16 3.58
C CYS A 167 -3.30 -6.04 4.66
N TYR A 168 -3.49 -7.11 5.43
CA TYR A 168 -4.37 -7.17 6.60
C TYR A 168 -3.61 -6.81 7.87
N PHE A 169 -4.23 -6.06 8.75
CA PHE A 169 -3.74 -5.71 10.09
C PHE A 169 -4.81 -6.06 11.13
N GLY A 170 -4.65 -7.21 11.78
CA GLY A 170 -5.53 -7.67 12.86
C GLY A 170 -5.21 -7.05 14.20
N SER A 171 -3.92 -6.78 14.47
CA SER A 171 -3.43 -6.22 15.72
C SER A 171 -3.24 -4.71 15.63
N ASP A 172 -3.98 -3.94 16.42
CA ASP A 172 -3.84 -2.47 16.47
C ASP A 172 -2.46 -2.05 17.00
N SER A 173 -1.93 -2.76 17.98
CA SER A 173 -0.60 -2.49 18.53
C SER A 173 0.52 -2.74 17.51
N PHE A 174 0.41 -3.79 16.71
CA PHE A 174 1.35 -4.08 15.65
C PHE A 174 1.25 -3.07 14.50
N ARG A 175 0.03 -2.74 14.05
CA ARG A 175 -0.22 -1.74 13.02
C ARG A 175 0.40 -0.39 13.40
N ARG A 176 0.14 0.11 14.62
CA ARG A 176 0.72 1.36 15.11
C ARG A 176 2.24 1.29 15.15
N TYR A 177 2.80 0.22 15.70
CA TYR A 177 4.26 0.06 15.76
C TYR A 177 4.90 0.12 14.38
N TYR A 178 4.32 -0.55 13.39
CA TYR A 178 4.81 -0.53 12.01
C TYR A 178 4.65 0.87 11.38
N THR A 179 3.47 1.47 11.45
CA THR A 179 3.23 2.78 10.83
C THR A 179 4.09 3.87 11.46
N ASP A 180 4.29 3.86 12.78
CA ASP A 180 5.16 4.82 13.47
C ASP A 180 6.61 4.67 12.98
N ARG A 181 7.11 3.45 12.81
CA ARG A 181 8.46 3.19 12.29
C ARG A 181 8.59 3.61 10.83
N ALA A 182 7.61 3.29 9.98
CA ALA A 182 7.63 3.62 8.57
C ALA A 182 7.55 5.14 8.33
N ILE A 183 6.65 5.82 9.00
CA ILE A 183 6.50 7.28 8.93
C ILE A 183 7.76 7.96 9.51
N ARG A 184 8.33 7.44 10.61
CA ARG A 184 9.59 7.96 11.13
C ARG A 184 10.73 7.83 10.12
N PHE A 185 10.87 6.68 9.46
CA PHE A 185 11.88 6.50 8.41
C PHE A 185 11.72 7.53 7.29
N ILE A 186 10.50 7.73 6.78
CA ILE A 186 10.18 8.74 5.76
C ILE A 186 10.62 10.13 6.24
N ARG A 187 10.24 10.51 7.46
CA ARG A 187 10.56 11.81 8.05
C ARG A 187 12.07 12.00 8.34
N CYS A 188 12.78 10.90 8.58
CA CYS A 188 14.24 10.90 8.75
C CYS A 188 15.00 10.92 7.43
N SER A 189 14.33 10.87 6.27
CA SER A 189 14.93 10.78 4.95
C SER A 189 14.49 11.93 4.01
N PRO A 190 14.61 13.21 4.42
CA PRO A 190 14.11 14.35 3.62
C PRO A 190 14.87 14.53 2.31
N GLY A 191 16.13 14.11 2.24
CA GLY A 191 16.98 14.18 1.05
C GLY A 191 16.95 12.92 0.17
N ALA A 192 16.01 11.99 0.41
CA ALA A 192 15.90 10.77 -0.38
C ALA A 192 15.69 11.13 -1.87
N ASP A 193 16.54 10.59 -2.74
CA ASP A 193 16.61 10.87 -4.19
C ASP A 193 16.32 9.64 -5.06
N ASP A 194 16.35 8.44 -4.47
CA ASP A 194 15.98 7.21 -5.15
C ASP A 194 14.46 6.99 -5.11
N VAL A 195 13.87 6.79 -6.28
CA VAL A 195 12.41 6.70 -6.47
C VAL A 195 11.84 5.30 -6.17
N LEU A 196 12.66 4.33 -5.82
CA LEU A 196 12.23 2.95 -5.58
C LEU A 196 12.62 2.47 -4.18
N THR A 197 13.92 2.45 -3.86
CA THR A 197 14.47 1.73 -2.70
C THR A 197 13.96 2.28 -1.37
N TYR A 198 13.87 3.61 -1.23
CA TYR A 198 13.35 4.23 -0.02
C TYR A 198 11.88 3.90 0.24
N MET A 199 11.07 3.91 -0.83
CA MET A 199 9.63 3.61 -0.66
C MET A 199 9.40 2.13 -0.35
N VAL A 200 9.99 1.22 -1.12
CA VAL A 200 9.81 -0.23 -0.88
C VAL A 200 10.42 -0.67 0.46
N PHE A 201 11.47 0.00 0.92
CA PHE A 201 11.97 -0.22 2.27
C PHE A 201 10.91 0.18 3.31
N ALA A 202 10.39 1.40 3.26
CA ALA A 202 9.40 1.90 4.22
C ALA A 202 8.13 1.05 4.24
N GLU A 203 7.67 0.64 3.09
CA GLU A 203 6.39 -0.05 2.93
C GLU A 203 6.51 -1.57 3.12
N GLN A 204 7.43 -2.21 2.42
CA GLN A 204 7.46 -3.68 2.29
C GLN A 204 8.49 -4.32 3.22
N ARG A 205 9.74 -3.82 3.19
CA ARG A 205 10.80 -4.44 3.96
C ARG A 205 10.67 -4.17 5.46
N LEU A 206 10.37 -2.94 5.82
CA LEU A 206 10.21 -2.54 7.22
C LEU A 206 9.00 -3.21 7.88
N LEU A 207 7.92 -3.49 7.14
CA LEU A 207 6.79 -4.28 7.64
C LEU A 207 7.26 -5.67 8.11
N ALA A 208 8.00 -6.37 7.26
CA ALA A 208 8.52 -7.71 7.58
C ALA A 208 9.50 -7.68 8.77
N MET A 209 10.40 -6.71 8.80
CA MET A 209 11.36 -6.54 9.90
C MET A 209 10.66 -6.18 11.22
N CYS A 210 9.63 -5.33 11.18
CA CYS A 210 8.79 -5.00 12.34
C CYS A 210 8.06 -6.25 12.86
N ALA A 211 7.54 -7.08 11.96
CA ALA A 211 6.87 -8.32 12.30
C ALA A 211 7.82 -9.31 13.00
N ALA A 212 9.00 -9.51 12.46
CA ALA A 212 10.03 -10.36 13.07
C ALA A 212 10.42 -9.86 14.48
N ARG A 213 10.67 -8.55 14.61
CA ARG A 213 11.04 -7.92 15.89
C ARG A 213 9.96 -8.05 16.95
N LYS A 214 8.69 -7.90 16.56
CA LYS A 214 7.53 -8.02 17.47
C LYS A 214 7.07 -9.45 17.68
N LYS A 215 7.67 -10.41 16.96
CA LYS A 215 7.21 -11.81 16.93
C LYS A 215 5.73 -11.90 16.57
N ALA A 216 5.29 -11.02 15.67
CA ALA A 216 3.92 -10.97 15.22
C ALA A 216 3.59 -12.21 14.34
N ARG A 217 2.38 -12.72 14.47
CA ARG A 217 1.86 -13.81 13.64
C ARG A 217 1.50 -13.26 12.27
N VAL A 218 2.41 -13.43 11.29
CA VAL A 218 2.24 -12.89 9.94
C VAL A 218 2.26 -14.00 8.90
N ALA A 219 1.23 -14.02 8.05
CA ALA A 219 1.13 -14.92 6.89
C ALA A 219 1.38 -14.19 5.57
N ALA A 220 1.94 -14.92 4.60
CA ALA A 220 1.80 -14.63 3.18
C ALA A 220 0.59 -15.42 2.66
N LEU A 221 -0.36 -14.72 2.00
CA LEU A 221 -1.63 -15.32 1.56
C LEU A 221 -1.48 -16.10 0.26
N SER A 222 -0.42 -15.82 -0.48
CA SER A 222 -0.07 -16.42 -1.76
C SER A 222 1.46 -16.44 -1.93
N ASP A 223 1.91 -16.87 -3.08
CA ASP A 223 3.25 -16.66 -3.58
C ASP A 223 3.21 -16.05 -4.99
N LEU A 224 4.34 -15.50 -5.42
CA LEU A 224 4.44 -14.78 -6.69
C LEU A 224 4.17 -15.70 -7.89
N ALA A 225 4.63 -16.95 -7.85
CA ALA A 225 4.43 -17.91 -8.93
C ALA A 225 2.96 -18.29 -9.12
N ALA A 226 2.25 -18.52 -8.01
CA ALA A 226 0.81 -18.82 -8.02
C ALA A 226 -0.02 -17.63 -8.53
N LEU A 227 0.36 -16.39 -8.18
CA LEU A 227 -0.33 -15.18 -8.66
C LEU A 227 -0.18 -14.99 -10.17
N PHE A 228 1.02 -15.17 -10.73
CA PHE A 228 1.29 -15.01 -12.15
C PHE A 228 1.01 -16.28 -12.98
N GLY A 229 1.11 -17.45 -12.37
CA GLY A 229 0.79 -18.74 -13.02
C GLY A 229 -0.69 -19.01 -13.23
N GLY A 230 -1.56 -18.16 -12.72
CA GLY A 230 -3.02 -18.28 -12.88
C GLY A 230 -3.71 -19.18 -11.86
N GLU A 231 -2.99 -19.90 -11.02
CA GLU A 231 -3.57 -20.85 -10.06
C GLU A 231 -4.46 -20.18 -9.00
N GLN A 232 -4.17 -18.94 -8.67
CA GLN A 232 -4.94 -18.16 -7.68
C GLN A 232 -5.73 -16.99 -8.23
N GLN A 233 -5.82 -16.83 -9.54
CA GLN A 233 -6.60 -15.75 -10.15
C GLN A 233 -8.09 -15.78 -9.79
N GLY A 234 -8.63 -16.93 -9.40
CA GLY A 234 -9.98 -17.05 -8.86
C GLY A 234 -10.14 -16.56 -7.41
N TYR A 235 -9.03 -16.20 -6.73
CA TYR A 235 -9.03 -15.64 -5.39
C TYR A 235 -8.50 -14.21 -5.37
N PHE A 236 -7.35 -13.98 -6.01
CA PHE A 236 -6.65 -12.70 -6.09
C PHE A 236 -6.25 -12.42 -7.54
N THR A 237 -6.38 -11.17 -7.95
CA THR A 237 -5.79 -10.66 -9.19
C THR A 237 -5.02 -9.38 -8.89
N HIS A 238 -3.75 -9.35 -9.27
CA HIS A 238 -2.90 -8.17 -9.17
C HIS A 238 -2.48 -7.71 -10.56
N VAL A 239 -2.96 -6.56 -10.98
CA VAL A 239 -2.76 -6.03 -12.34
C VAL A 239 -1.38 -5.40 -12.53
N TRP A 240 -0.62 -5.23 -11.45
CA TRP A 240 0.66 -4.54 -11.39
C TRP A 240 1.61 -4.79 -12.58
N GLY A 241 1.87 -6.04 -12.96
CA GLY A 241 2.80 -6.40 -14.05
C GLY A 241 2.25 -6.17 -15.46
N PHE A 242 0.95 -5.89 -15.60
CA PHE A 242 0.26 -5.79 -16.88
C PHE A 242 -0.15 -4.36 -17.26
N LYS A 243 0.16 -3.37 -16.42
CA LYS A 243 -0.29 -1.98 -16.64
C LYS A 243 0.18 -1.40 -17.98
N GLN A 244 1.41 -1.69 -18.40
CA GLN A 244 1.90 -1.21 -19.70
C GLN A 244 1.14 -1.84 -20.86
N GLN A 245 0.93 -3.15 -20.81
CA GLN A 245 0.16 -3.87 -21.83
C GLN A 245 -1.28 -3.33 -21.91
N MET A 246 -1.93 -3.06 -20.77
CA MET A 246 -3.28 -2.50 -20.73
C MET A 246 -3.38 -1.06 -21.24
N ARG A 247 -2.27 -0.31 -21.29
CA ARG A 247 -2.19 1.00 -21.93
C ARG A 247 -2.11 0.90 -23.44
N ASP A 248 -1.36 -0.10 -23.91
CA ASP A 248 -1.05 -0.26 -25.34
C ASP A 248 -2.14 -1.02 -26.09
N GLU A 249 -2.94 -1.82 -25.37
CA GLU A 249 -4.04 -2.65 -25.89
C GLU A 249 -5.35 -2.37 -25.13
N PRO A 250 -6.01 -1.21 -25.34
CA PRO A 250 -7.22 -0.81 -24.63
C PRO A 250 -8.46 -1.62 -25.01
#